data_b7548287f57c9bd90ae96f071d76d073
#
_entry.id   b7548287f57c9bd90ae96f071d76d073
#
_cell.length_a   1.000
_cell.length_b   1.000
_cell.length_c   1.000
_cell.angle_alpha   90.00
_cell.angle_beta   90.00
_cell.angle_gamma   90.00
#
_symmetry.space_group_name_H-M   'P 1'
#
loop_
_entity.id
_entity.type
_entity.pdbx_description
1 polymer ?
#
loop_
_entity_poly.entity_id
_entity_poly.type
_entity_poly.pdbx_seq_one_letter_code
_entity_poly.pdbx_strand_id
1 'polypeptide(L)'
;MNLEKYKDEKKEIEEFLARPDAYADASYATKARRLSELEEILNTGAEIERLKKAIAEAKEIIADGNDAELVELAKIDEEESSGKLAEAESKLE
;
A
#
# COMPACT_ATOMS: atom_id res chain seq x y z
N MET A 1 -3.66 -10.41 1.43
CA MET A 1 -3.37 -9.64 2.64
C MET A 1 -4.64 -8.96 3.14
N ASN A 2 -4.94 -9.09 4.42
CA ASN A 2 -6.14 -8.48 5.00
C ASN A 2 -5.81 -7.13 5.65
N LEU A 3 -6.08 -6.05 4.93
CA LEU A 3 -5.82 -4.70 5.42
C LEU A 3 -6.91 -4.16 6.35
N GLU A 4 -8.08 -4.79 6.40
CA GLU A 4 -9.18 -4.34 7.25
C GLU A 4 -8.81 -4.35 8.74
N LYS A 5 -8.08 -5.36 9.17
CA LYS A 5 -7.59 -5.48 10.54
C LYS A 5 -6.73 -4.27 10.91
N TYR A 6 -5.86 -3.84 10.01
CA TYR A 6 -4.99 -2.68 10.24
C TYR A 6 -5.77 -1.37 10.22
N LYS A 7 -6.77 -1.25 9.36
CA LYS A 7 -7.66 -0.09 9.33
C LYS A 7 -8.45 0.06 10.62
N ASP A 8 -8.95 -1.05 11.14
CA ASP A 8 -9.70 -1.07 12.40
C ASP A 8 -8.81 -0.67 13.57
N GLU A 9 -7.60 -1.24 13.64
CA GLU A 9 -6.63 -0.90 14.68
C GLU A 9 -6.25 0.59 14.60
N LYS A 10 -6.01 1.10 13.40
CA LYS A 10 -5.70 2.51 13.19
C LYS A 10 -6.80 3.40 13.73
N LYS A 11 -8.05 3.08 13.42
CA LYS A 11 -9.21 3.85 13.88
C LYS A 11 -9.30 3.88 15.40
N GLU A 12 -9.11 2.74 16.04
CA GLU A 12 -9.12 2.65 17.51
C GLU A 12 -8.05 3.51 18.15
N ILE A 13 -6.84 3.49 17.59
CA ILE A 13 -5.72 4.29 18.09
C ILE A 13 -5.99 5.77 17.89
N GLU A 14 -6.49 6.17 16.70
CA GLU A 14 -6.83 7.55 16.44
C GLU A 14 -7.89 8.08 17.40
N GLU A 15 -8.90 7.29 17.69
CA GLU A 15 -9.93 7.64 18.68
C GLU A 15 -9.35 7.82 20.08
N PHE A 16 -8.44 6.94 20.48
CA PHE A 16 -7.74 7.05 21.75
C PHE A 16 -6.91 8.34 21.82
N LEU A 17 -6.10 8.58 20.79
CA LEU A 17 -5.19 9.74 20.77
C LEU A 17 -5.94 11.08 20.65
N ALA A 18 -7.19 11.06 20.20
CA ALA A 18 -8.02 12.26 20.11
C ALA A 18 -8.62 12.69 21.47
N ARG A 19 -8.53 11.87 22.49
CA ARG A 19 -9.04 12.21 23.83
C ARG A 19 -8.23 13.34 24.43
N PRO A 20 -8.88 14.29 25.14
CA PRO A 20 -8.17 15.44 25.71
C PRO A 20 -7.03 15.09 26.69
N ASP A 21 -7.16 13.96 27.38
CA ASP A 21 -6.18 13.49 28.37
C ASP A 21 -5.27 12.37 27.87
N ALA A 22 -5.32 12.06 26.57
CA ALA A 22 -4.57 10.93 26.01
C ALA A 22 -3.07 11.03 26.27
N TYR A 23 -2.49 12.22 26.16
CA TYR A 23 -1.06 12.43 26.34
C TYR A 23 -0.59 12.12 27.78
N ALA A 24 -1.51 12.09 28.75
CA ALA A 24 -1.18 11.75 30.12
C ALA A 24 -1.18 10.22 30.37
N ASP A 25 -1.67 9.45 29.41
CA ASP A 25 -1.70 7.99 29.52
C ASP A 25 -0.31 7.41 29.26
N ALA A 26 0.10 6.42 30.06
CA ALA A 26 1.40 5.77 29.93
C ALA A 26 1.60 5.11 28.56
N SER A 27 0.52 4.72 27.87
CA SER A 27 0.58 4.06 26.57
C SER A 27 0.59 5.03 25.38
N TYR A 28 0.53 6.35 25.62
CA TYR A 28 0.44 7.34 24.55
C TYR A 28 1.56 7.19 23.51
N ALA A 29 2.82 7.18 23.96
CA ALA A 29 3.96 7.09 23.06
C ALA A 29 3.96 5.79 22.25
N THR A 30 3.61 4.66 22.88
CA THR A 30 3.52 3.37 22.22
C THR A 30 2.45 3.37 21.15
N LYS A 31 1.28 3.93 21.46
CA LYS A 31 0.16 4.02 20.51
C LYS A 31 0.48 4.97 19.37
N ALA A 32 1.14 6.09 19.63
CA ALA A 32 1.55 7.02 18.59
C ALA A 32 2.53 6.36 17.60
N ARG A 33 3.47 5.58 18.11
CA ARG A 33 4.40 4.82 17.27
C ARG A 33 3.68 3.77 16.46
N ARG A 34 2.74 3.06 17.07
CA ARG A 34 1.95 2.05 16.36
C ARG A 34 1.12 2.68 15.25
N LEU A 35 0.57 3.88 15.49
CA LEU A 35 -0.16 4.61 14.44
C LEU A 35 0.72 4.85 13.22
N SER A 36 1.96 5.31 13.43
CA SER A 36 2.89 5.52 12.31
C SER A 36 3.19 4.23 11.55
N GLU A 37 3.37 3.11 12.27
CA GLU A 37 3.58 1.80 11.64
C GLU A 37 2.36 1.40 10.79
N LEU A 38 1.16 1.60 11.32
CA LEU A 38 -0.08 1.25 10.62
C LEU A 38 -0.26 2.10 9.36
N GLU A 39 0.08 3.39 9.43
CA GLU A 39 0.03 4.26 8.26
C GLU A 39 0.98 3.77 7.17
N GLU A 40 2.21 3.35 7.52
CA GLU A 40 3.15 2.79 6.56
C GLU A 40 2.62 1.49 5.95
N ILE A 41 2.08 0.59 6.76
CA ILE A 41 1.51 -0.67 6.28
C ILE A 41 0.39 -0.41 5.29
N LEU A 42 -0.52 0.50 5.63
CA LEU A 42 -1.67 0.82 4.79
C LEU A 42 -1.26 1.52 3.50
N ASN A 43 -0.28 2.42 3.56
CA ASN A 43 0.25 3.09 2.37
C ASN A 43 0.93 2.09 1.44
N THR A 44 1.73 1.18 1.99
CA THR A 44 2.40 0.14 1.20
C THR A 44 1.37 -0.81 0.58
N GLY A 45 0.34 -1.18 1.35
CA GLY A 45 -0.75 -2.02 0.83
C GLY A 45 -1.50 -1.36 -0.33
N ALA A 46 -1.76 -0.06 -0.23
CA ALA A 46 -2.41 0.68 -1.31
C ALA A 46 -1.52 0.74 -2.55
N GLU A 47 -0.22 0.91 -2.37
CA GLU A 47 0.73 0.88 -3.48
C GLU A 47 0.78 -0.48 -4.17
N ILE A 48 0.76 -1.56 -3.39
CA ILE A 48 0.71 -2.92 -3.92
C ILE A 48 -0.51 -3.10 -4.82
N GLU A 49 -1.68 -2.66 -4.37
CA GLU A 49 -2.90 -2.78 -5.17
C GLU A 49 -2.83 -1.96 -6.45
N ARG A 50 -2.28 -0.75 -6.38
CA ARG A 50 -2.09 0.11 -7.55
C ARG A 50 -1.14 -0.53 -8.56
N LEU A 51 -0.04 -1.12 -8.08
CA LEU A 51 0.94 -1.77 -8.94
C LEU A 51 0.37 -3.02 -9.61
N LYS A 52 -0.41 -3.81 -8.88
CA LYS A 52 -1.09 -4.99 -9.44
C LYS A 52 -2.04 -4.58 -10.57
N LYS A 53 -2.77 -3.49 -10.37
CA LYS A 53 -3.68 -2.97 -11.38
C LYS A 53 -2.93 -2.49 -12.62
N ALA A 54 -1.82 -1.78 -12.43
CA ALA A 54 -0.99 -1.30 -13.53
C ALA A 54 -0.43 -2.47 -14.35
N ILE A 55 0.01 -3.53 -13.68
CA ILE A 55 0.51 -4.74 -14.33
C ILE A 55 -0.61 -5.41 -15.16
N ALA A 56 -1.80 -5.52 -14.60
CA ALA A 56 -2.94 -6.11 -15.29
C ALA A 56 -3.31 -5.32 -16.55
N GLU A 57 -3.33 -3.99 -16.44
CA GLU A 57 -3.61 -3.10 -17.59
C GLU A 57 -2.53 -3.23 -18.67
N ALA A 58 -1.26 -3.29 -18.27
CA ALA A 58 -0.16 -3.47 -19.22
C ALA A 58 -0.28 -4.81 -19.95
N LYS A 59 -0.62 -5.88 -19.26
CA LYS A 59 -0.82 -7.19 -19.85
C LYS A 59 -1.97 -7.19 -20.86
N GLU A 60 -3.04 -6.47 -20.59
CA GLU A 60 -4.16 -6.32 -21.52
C GLU A 60 -3.73 -5.63 -22.82
N ILE A 61 -2.94 -4.58 -22.72
CA ILE A 61 -2.42 -3.85 -23.89
C ILE A 61 -1.53 -4.76 -24.73
N ILE A 62 -0.65 -5.53 -24.07
CA ILE A 62 0.24 -6.47 -24.76
C ILE A 62 -0.55 -7.56 -25.48
N ALA A 63 -1.54 -8.13 -24.80
CA ALA A 63 -2.39 -9.20 -25.34
C ALA A 63 -3.22 -8.70 -26.53
N ASP A 64 -3.69 -7.46 -26.48
CA ASP A 64 -4.47 -6.85 -27.53
C ASP A 64 -3.64 -6.64 -28.81
N GLY A 65 -2.41 -6.16 -28.65
CA GLY A 65 -1.42 -6.09 -29.74
C GLY A 65 -1.74 -5.18 -30.91
N ASN A 66 -2.73 -4.29 -30.76
CA ASN A 66 -3.21 -3.44 -31.85
C ASN A 66 -2.23 -2.35 -32.30
N ASP A 67 -1.38 -1.89 -31.39
CA ASP A 67 -0.42 -0.81 -31.66
C ASP A 67 0.93 -1.22 -31.13
N ALA A 68 1.90 -1.37 -32.04
CA ALA A 68 3.25 -1.83 -31.68
C ALA A 68 3.95 -0.92 -30.68
N GLU A 69 3.77 0.41 -30.82
CA GLU A 69 4.36 1.37 -29.87
C GLU A 69 3.77 1.24 -28.47
N LEU A 70 2.45 1.09 -28.38
CA LEU A 70 1.78 0.89 -27.11
C LEU A 70 2.20 -0.42 -26.46
N VAL A 71 2.37 -1.48 -27.26
CA VAL A 71 2.85 -2.78 -26.74
C VAL A 71 4.24 -2.64 -26.13
N GLU A 72 5.14 -1.95 -26.78
CA GLU A 72 6.50 -1.74 -26.26
C GLU A 72 6.50 -0.93 -24.98
N LEU A 73 5.70 0.15 -24.91
CA LEU A 73 5.55 0.93 -23.70
C LEU A 73 4.94 0.10 -22.56
N ALA A 74 3.94 -0.72 -22.89
CA ALA A 74 3.31 -1.59 -21.89
C ALA A 74 4.27 -2.64 -21.33
N LYS A 75 5.17 -3.17 -22.15
CA LYS A 75 6.21 -4.11 -21.70
C LYS A 75 7.15 -3.45 -20.70
N ILE A 76 7.54 -2.21 -20.95
CA ILE A 76 8.39 -1.44 -20.05
C ILE A 76 7.65 -1.18 -18.74
N ASP A 77 6.39 -0.75 -18.81
CA ASP A 77 5.56 -0.51 -17.63
C ASP A 77 5.37 -1.77 -16.81
N GLU A 78 5.12 -2.90 -17.46
CA GLU A 78 4.97 -4.18 -16.76
C GLU A 78 6.23 -4.55 -15.99
N GLU A 79 7.40 -4.41 -16.63
CA GLU A 79 8.68 -4.73 -16.01
C GLU A 79 8.97 -3.82 -14.81
N GLU A 80 8.80 -2.51 -14.97
CA GLU A 80 9.01 -1.53 -13.90
C GLU A 80 8.04 -1.75 -12.75
N SER A 81 6.77 -1.95 -13.04
CA SER A 81 5.74 -2.17 -12.03
C SER A 81 5.96 -3.48 -11.28
N SER A 82 6.41 -4.53 -11.98
CA SER A 82 6.72 -5.81 -11.35
C SER A 82 7.88 -5.70 -10.37
N GLY A 83 8.93 -4.94 -10.72
CA GLY A 83 10.05 -4.67 -9.83
C GLY A 83 9.63 -3.91 -8.59
N LYS A 84 8.83 -2.85 -8.77
CA LYS A 84 8.30 -2.07 -7.65
C LYS A 84 7.37 -2.88 -6.76
N LEU A 85 6.56 -3.76 -7.37
CA LEU A 85 5.66 -4.63 -6.63
C LEU A 85 6.45 -5.58 -5.71
N ALA A 86 7.51 -6.19 -6.23
CA ALA A 86 8.36 -7.06 -5.44
C ALA A 86 8.98 -6.32 -4.25
N GLU A 87 9.46 -5.10 -4.46
CA GLU A 87 10.00 -4.25 -3.40
C GLU A 87 8.94 -3.91 -2.34
N ALA A 88 7.74 -3.53 -2.79
CA ALA A 88 6.65 -3.16 -1.88
C ALA A 88 6.19 -4.37 -1.06
N GLU A 89 6.08 -5.54 -1.69
CA GLU A 89 5.70 -6.76 -1.00
C GLU A 89 6.72 -7.15 0.07
N SER A 90 8.01 -6.97 -0.21
CA SER A 90 9.06 -7.30 0.76
C SER A 90 9.00 -6.41 2.00
N LYS A 91 8.50 -5.19 1.89
CA LYS A 91 8.35 -4.28 3.04
C LYS A 91 7.30 -4.76 4.03
N LEU A 92 6.36 -5.59 3.59
CA LEU A 92 5.28 -6.10 4.44
C LEU A 92 5.57 -7.45 5.09
N GLU A 93 6.70 -8.05 4.77
CA GLU A 93 7.12 -9.32 5.37
C GLU A 93 7.72 -9.16 6.76
#